data_919459ff2bcdf0e8cddae25d453a3cc6
#
_entry.id   919459ff2bcdf0e8cddae25d453a3cc6
#
_cell.length_a   1.000
_cell.length_b   1.000
_cell.length_c   1.000
_cell.angle_alpha   90.00
_cell.angle_beta   90.00
_cell.angle_gamma   90.00
#
_symmetry.space_group_name_H-M   'P 1'
#
loop_
_entity.id
_entity.type
_entity.pdbx_description
1 polymer ?
#
loop_
_entity_poly.entity_id
_entity_poly.type
_entity_poly.pdbx_seq_one_letter_code
_entity_poly.pdbx_strand_id
1 'polypeptide(L)'
;QRKICLKNGVYDLETETLENHSPEYFFTHQIPTRYDPSKDCEDIHSFLHDIVPTEKEVKTLREIAGMLLLPDYPIPKAFMLLGKGNNGKSRYLDLLRNLIGEDNITEKGLQDLGGRFGTHELQGKLACIDDDLSSRKIDEESAGTLKKLTGGSRIGAEVKYGGHYNFYNYATPIFAANELPRTVDDTDGFYRRWILVEFPYKFKEKPEPGNELEKQGRPKKELMDEIACKDQLEGFLWWAIEGLKDVLENSEFTHAPTTQEAREKWREYSVPLTKFISTYVEQGTTRSQAEREASEEEDVRDYGYDYVRKDFLEQVIGDYCEARSHSRPSKKAITRELEKQFYVGTKSRTRKEPEDKQVPVYSGIKMSYPDVGGCAGVQTYSETIACACGHACVNNSKQSVHTGTGGDSLSTLVKEKAEDEIEVQDIVEDLDFSEERVEQVVDSLLDDGELFEPSPGTVKVMN
;
A
#
# COMPACT_ATOMS: atom_id res chain seq x y z
N GLN A 1 17.14 18.85 -22.94
CA GLN A 1 17.23 20.16 -22.23
C GLN A 1 16.46 20.05 -20.91
N ARG A 2 17.13 20.30 -19.79
CA ARG A 2 16.50 20.33 -18.46
C ARG A 2 15.88 21.70 -18.19
N LYS A 3 14.94 22.11 -19.06
CA LYS A 3 14.25 23.40 -19.00
C LYS A 3 12.74 23.21 -18.92
N ILE A 4 12.07 24.04 -18.12
CA ILE A 4 10.62 24.03 -17.88
C ILE A 4 10.02 25.32 -18.43
N CYS A 5 9.07 25.23 -19.38
CA CYS A 5 8.38 26.37 -19.94
C CYS A 5 7.19 26.78 -19.04
N LEU A 6 7.34 27.88 -18.33
CA LEU A 6 6.37 28.43 -17.38
C LEU A 6 5.69 29.68 -17.93
N LYS A 7 4.62 30.12 -17.27
CA LYS A 7 3.84 31.30 -17.69
C LYS A 7 4.69 32.59 -17.79
N ASN A 8 5.69 32.74 -16.94
CA ASN A 8 6.49 33.96 -16.84
C ASN A 8 7.95 33.82 -17.32
N GLY A 9 8.31 32.69 -17.92
CA GLY A 9 9.64 32.46 -18.45
C GLY A 9 9.96 30.98 -18.61
N VAL A 10 11.20 30.69 -18.89
CA VAL A 10 11.74 29.33 -18.97
C VAL A 10 12.67 29.12 -17.79
N TYR A 11 12.33 28.20 -16.90
CA TYR A 11 13.17 27.84 -15.77
C TYR A 11 14.21 26.82 -16.20
N ASP A 12 15.46 27.12 -15.98
CA ASP A 12 16.60 26.23 -16.26
C ASP A 12 16.98 25.49 -14.94
N LEU A 13 16.85 24.15 -14.95
CA LEU A 13 17.18 23.32 -13.78
C LEU A 13 18.69 23.23 -13.50
N GLU A 14 19.56 23.53 -14.50
CA GLU A 14 21.00 23.44 -14.31
C GLU A 14 21.57 24.71 -13.71
N THR A 15 21.05 25.88 -14.12
CA THR A 15 21.50 27.19 -13.63
C THR A 15 20.61 27.74 -12.52
N GLU A 16 19.46 27.10 -12.26
CA GLU A 16 18.43 27.51 -11.28
C GLU A 16 17.90 28.94 -11.51
N THR A 17 17.84 29.34 -12.78
CA THR A 17 17.41 30.69 -13.15
C THR A 17 16.18 30.68 -14.03
N LEU A 18 15.38 31.75 -13.93
CA LEU A 18 14.27 32.00 -14.81
C LEU A 18 14.72 32.91 -15.95
N GLU A 19 14.69 32.39 -17.16
CA GLU A 19 15.06 33.10 -18.40
C GLU A 19 13.79 33.59 -19.12
N ASN A 20 13.97 34.58 -20.04
CA ASN A 20 12.85 35.01 -20.88
C ASN A 20 12.49 33.94 -21.90
N HIS A 21 11.21 33.91 -22.32
CA HIS A 21 10.81 33.06 -23.42
C HIS A 21 11.59 33.40 -24.70
N SER A 22 12.02 32.33 -25.40
CA SER A 22 12.67 32.48 -26.71
C SER A 22 12.15 31.40 -27.67
N PRO A 23 11.88 31.72 -28.93
CA PRO A 23 11.54 30.72 -29.95
C PRO A 23 12.62 29.64 -30.14
N GLU A 24 13.86 29.92 -29.77
CA GLU A 24 15.00 28.99 -29.89
C GLU A 24 14.84 27.75 -28.99
N TYR A 25 13.99 27.81 -27.97
CA TYR A 25 13.71 26.66 -27.11
C TYR A 25 12.75 25.62 -27.72
N PHE A 26 11.98 26.01 -28.74
CA PHE A 26 11.02 25.14 -29.45
C PHE A 26 10.01 24.43 -28.57
N PHE A 27 9.58 25.04 -27.45
CA PHE A 27 8.52 24.47 -26.63
C PHE A 27 7.20 24.43 -27.37
N THR A 28 6.50 23.28 -27.28
CA THR A 28 5.15 23.07 -27.81
C THR A 28 4.10 23.09 -26.74
N HIS A 29 4.48 23.29 -25.49
CA HIS A 29 3.63 23.36 -24.31
C HIS A 29 4.10 24.49 -23.39
N GLN A 30 3.22 24.98 -22.55
CA GLN A 30 3.51 25.94 -21.49
C GLN A 30 2.68 25.59 -20.25
N ILE A 31 3.34 25.56 -19.10
CA ILE A 31 2.67 25.41 -17.81
C ILE A 31 2.08 26.77 -17.41
N PRO A 32 0.77 26.86 -17.10
CA PRO A 32 0.10 28.13 -16.83
C PRO A 32 0.42 28.76 -15.49
N THR A 33 1.18 28.05 -14.66
CA THR A 33 1.63 28.53 -13.34
C THR A 33 2.91 29.36 -13.49
N ARG A 34 3.04 30.42 -12.68
CA ARG A 34 4.22 31.28 -12.66
C ARG A 34 5.23 30.77 -11.64
N TYR A 35 6.49 30.90 -11.95
CA TYR A 35 7.57 30.71 -10.98
C TYR A 35 7.70 31.95 -10.09
N ASP A 36 7.50 31.76 -8.80
CA ASP A 36 7.74 32.74 -7.75
C ASP A 36 8.24 32.02 -6.47
N PRO A 37 9.56 32.00 -6.23
CA PRO A 37 10.11 31.28 -5.06
C PRO A 37 9.83 31.97 -3.71
N SER A 38 9.18 33.14 -3.71
CA SER A 38 8.75 33.81 -2.48
C SER A 38 7.38 33.32 -1.97
N LYS A 39 6.67 32.53 -2.76
CA LYS A 39 5.35 32.00 -2.42
C LYS A 39 5.48 30.68 -1.66
N ASP A 40 4.59 30.52 -0.70
CA ASP A 40 4.40 29.30 0.07
C ASP A 40 3.15 28.54 -0.37
N CYS A 41 3.03 27.27 0.00
CA CYS A 41 1.90 26.40 -0.30
C CYS A 41 1.41 25.62 0.94
N GLU A 42 1.29 26.31 2.07
CA GLU A 42 0.90 25.71 3.36
C GLU A 42 -0.40 24.92 3.27
N ASP A 43 -1.42 25.44 2.57
CA ASP A 43 -2.70 24.77 2.41
C ASP A 43 -2.58 23.48 1.60
N ILE A 44 -1.75 23.47 0.54
CA ILE A 44 -1.46 22.27 -0.24
C ILE A 44 -0.66 21.28 0.61
N HIS A 45 0.32 21.73 1.35
CA HIS A 45 1.12 20.88 2.24
C HIS A 45 0.21 20.21 3.28
N SER A 46 -0.64 20.98 3.95
CA SER A 46 -1.64 20.46 4.88
C SER A 46 -2.59 19.45 4.22
N PHE A 47 -3.09 19.77 3.02
CA PHE A 47 -3.95 18.87 2.25
C PHE A 47 -3.25 17.54 1.94
N LEU A 48 -1.97 17.54 1.53
CA LEU A 48 -1.24 16.32 1.23
C LEU A 48 -1.07 15.45 2.49
N HIS A 49 -0.79 16.04 3.65
CA HIS A 49 -0.75 15.33 4.94
C HIS A 49 -2.12 14.79 5.36
N ASP A 50 -3.20 15.41 4.91
CA ASP A 50 -4.54 14.91 5.21
C ASP A 50 -4.90 13.65 4.42
N ILE A 51 -4.39 13.50 3.20
CA ILE A 51 -4.78 12.41 2.29
C ILE A 51 -3.87 11.19 2.31
N VAL A 52 -2.63 11.33 2.78
CA VAL A 52 -1.67 10.21 2.92
C VAL A 52 -1.11 10.12 4.34
N PRO A 53 -0.69 8.91 4.80
CA PRO A 53 -0.40 8.69 6.22
C PRO A 53 0.97 9.19 6.68
N THR A 54 1.96 9.27 5.82
CA THR A 54 3.33 9.55 6.23
C THR A 54 4.01 10.59 5.35
N GLU A 55 5.06 11.22 5.89
CA GLU A 55 5.94 12.14 5.15
C GLU A 55 6.56 11.48 3.90
N LYS A 56 6.73 10.17 3.91
CA LYS A 56 7.20 9.39 2.77
C LYS A 56 6.27 9.54 1.56
N GLU A 57 4.96 9.36 1.77
CA GLU A 57 3.97 9.52 0.69
C GLU A 57 3.83 10.99 0.28
N VAL A 58 3.89 11.94 1.22
CA VAL A 58 3.85 13.38 0.91
C VAL A 58 5.00 13.75 -0.01
N LYS A 59 6.23 13.32 0.29
CA LYS A 59 7.39 13.50 -0.59
C LYS A 59 7.20 12.86 -1.96
N THR A 60 6.65 11.65 -2.01
CA THR A 60 6.36 10.97 -3.27
C THR A 60 5.35 11.76 -4.11
N LEU A 61 4.28 12.30 -3.52
CA LEU A 61 3.30 13.13 -4.23
C LEU A 61 3.94 14.43 -4.77
N ARG A 62 4.81 15.04 -4.01
CA ARG A 62 5.60 16.21 -4.43
C ARG A 62 6.49 15.87 -5.64
N GLU A 63 7.21 14.75 -5.58
CA GLU A 63 8.10 14.28 -6.64
C GLU A 63 7.32 13.91 -7.91
N ILE A 64 6.12 13.32 -7.77
CA ILE A 64 5.20 13.08 -8.90
C ILE A 64 4.84 14.40 -9.57
N ALA A 65 4.43 15.42 -8.81
CA ALA A 65 4.13 16.74 -9.36
C ALA A 65 5.34 17.33 -10.09
N GLY A 66 6.54 17.18 -9.54
CA GLY A 66 7.80 17.61 -10.16
C GLY A 66 8.08 16.94 -11.50
N MET A 67 7.86 15.62 -11.60
CA MET A 67 8.06 14.88 -12.85
C MET A 67 7.19 15.37 -14.00
N LEU A 68 5.98 15.88 -13.69
CA LEU A 68 5.08 16.42 -14.72
C LEU A 68 5.54 17.75 -15.31
N LEU A 69 6.49 18.42 -14.70
CA LEU A 69 6.98 19.72 -15.17
C LEU A 69 7.96 19.59 -16.35
N LEU A 70 8.60 18.43 -16.46
CA LEU A 70 9.69 18.22 -17.43
C LEU A 70 9.18 17.50 -18.69
N PRO A 71 9.41 18.06 -19.90
CA PRO A 71 9.10 17.37 -21.16
C PRO A 71 10.18 16.32 -21.51
N ASP A 72 10.46 15.44 -20.56
CA ASP A 72 11.43 14.35 -20.64
C ASP A 72 10.97 13.19 -19.75
N TYR A 73 11.55 12.02 -19.94
CA TYR A 73 11.21 10.82 -19.16
C TYR A 73 12.47 10.20 -18.54
N PRO A 74 13.12 10.89 -17.57
CA PRO A 74 14.40 10.46 -17.03
C PRO A 74 14.27 9.20 -16.16
N ILE A 75 13.14 8.99 -15.52
CA ILE A 75 12.89 7.86 -14.62
C ILE A 75 11.74 7.00 -15.15
N PRO A 76 11.95 5.70 -15.40
CA PRO A 76 10.99 4.83 -16.05
C PRO A 76 9.88 4.34 -15.10
N LYS A 77 9.12 5.27 -14.52
CA LYS A 77 8.04 4.99 -13.56
C LYS A 77 6.66 5.44 -14.07
N ALA A 78 5.63 4.73 -13.67
CA ALA A 78 4.23 5.08 -13.77
C ALA A 78 3.61 5.05 -12.37
N PHE A 79 2.56 5.80 -12.15
CA PHE A 79 2.00 6.00 -10.82
C PHE A 79 0.60 5.44 -10.72
N MET A 80 0.32 4.79 -9.59
CA MET A 80 -0.98 4.26 -9.26
C MET A 80 -1.42 4.77 -7.90
N LEU A 81 -2.49 5.56 -7.87
CA LEU A 81 -3.11 6.07 -6.65
C LEU A 81 -4.21 5.09 -6.23
N LEU A 82 -4.05 4.49 -5.05
CA LEU A 82 -4.94 3.43 -4.56
C LEU A 82 -5.80 3.91 -3.39
N GLY A 83 -7.05 3.51 -3.36
CA GLY A 83 -7.91 3.69 -2.20
C GLY A 83 -9.39 3.76 -2.53
N LYS A 84 -10.24 3.54 -1.54
CA LYS A 84 -11.71 3.59 -1.65
C LYS A 84 -12.18 5.00 -1.95
N GLY A 85 -13.36 5.16 -2.50
CA GLY A 85 -13.95 6.47 -2.81
C GLY A 85 -13.92 7.46 -1.62
N ASN A 86 -13.94 8.75 -1.91
CA ASN A 86 -13.88 9.86 -0.94
C ASN A 86 -12.59 9.88 -0.08
N ASN A 87 -11.44 9.72 -0.70
CA ASN A 87 -10.14 9.63 -0.02
C ASN A 87 -9.10 10.67 -0.49
N GLY A 88 -9.48 11.62 -1.33
CA GLY A 88 -8.60 12.68 -1.78
C GLY A 88 -7.90 12.45 -3.12
N LYS A 89 -7.85 11.23 -3.68
CA LYS A 89 -7.18 10.94 -4.99
C LYS A 89 -7.57 11.92 -6.08
N SER A 90 -8.87 12.05 -6.37
CA SER A 90 -9.37 12.95 -7.43
C SER A 90 -9.06 14.43 -7.13
N ARG A 91 -8.96 14.81 -5.84
CA ARG A 91 -8.58 16.20 -5.48
C ARG A 91 -7.10 16.44 -5.76
N TYR A 92 -6.25 15.46 -5.48
CA TYR A 92 -4.84 15.52 -5.85
C TYR A 92 -4.67 15.57 -7.39
N LEU A 93 -5.41 14.77 -8.15
CA LEU A 93 -5.37 14.84 -9.62
C LEU A 93 -5.90 16.18 -10.15
N ASP A 94 -6.97 16.75 -9.54
CA ASP A 94 -7.44 18.10 -9.86
C ASP A 94 -6.36 19.17 -9.56
N LEU A 95 -5.62 19.02 -8.46
CA LEU A 95 -4.49 19.90 -8.13
C LEU A 95 -3.38 19.83 -9.19
N LEU A 96 -3.02 18.63 -9.65
CA LEU A 96 -2.04 18.45 -10.74
C LEU A 96 -2.53 19.08 -12.05
N ARG A 97 -3.83 18.93 -12.39
CA ARG A 97 -4.41 19.58 -13.58
C ARG A 97 -4.31 21.10 -13.50
N ASN A 98 -4.60 21.67 -12.34
CA ASN A 98 -4.46 23.11 -12.12
C ASN A 98 -3.00 23.58 -12.19
N LEU A 99 -2.05 22.79 -11.71
CA LEU A 99 -0.62 23.10 -11.74
C LEU A 99 -0.07 23.18 -13.16
N ILE A 100 -0.29 22.10 -13.95
CA ILE A 100 0.34 21.97 -15.28
C ILE A 100 -0.54 22.42 -16.42
N GLY A 101 -1.85 22.60 -16.21
CA GLY A 101 -2.84 23.02 -17.20
C GLY A 101 -3.44 21.87 -18.00
N GLU A 102 -4.74 21.93 -18.23
CA GLU A 102 -5.53 20.90 -18.96
C GLU A 102 -5.00 20.62 -20.37
N ASP A 103 -4.52 21.65 -21.07
CA ASP A 103 -3.97 21.51 -22.42
C ASP A 103 -2.72 20.61 -22.46
N ASN A 104 -2.04 20.42 -21.34
CA ASN A 104 -0.84 19.58 -21.21
C ASN A 104 -1.15 18.15 -20.77
N ILE A 105 -2.44 17.78 -20.67
CA ILE A 105 -2.88 16.47 -20.18
C ILE A 105 -3.66 15.75 -21.28
N THR A 106 -3.60 14.43 -21.26
CA THR A 106 -4.55 13.54 -21.93
C THR A 106 -5.18 12.60 -20.93
N GLU A 107 -6.43 12.23 -21.18
CA GLU A 107 -7.19 11.31 -20.33
C GLU A 107 -7.35 9.97 -21.06
N LYS A 108 -6.55 8.98 -20.66
CA LYS A 108 -6.58 7.63 -21.25
C LYS A 108 -6.35 6.59 -20.17
N GLY A 109 -7.23 5.61 -20.10
CA GLY A 109 -7.05 4.42 -19.28
C GLY A 109 -5.92 3.54 -19.79
N LEU A 110 -5.27 2.81 -18.89
CA LEU A 110 -4.16 1.92 -19.23
C LEU A 110 -4.54 0.89 -20.30
N GLN A 111 -5.76 0.33 -20.20
CA GLN A 111 -6.27 -0.65 -21.17
C GLN A 111 -6.56 -0.04 -22.54
N ASP A 112 -6.81 1.27 -22.61
CA ASP A 112 -7.08 1.95 -23.86
C ASP A 112 -5.80 2.39 -24.58
N LEU A 113 -4.71 2.56 -23.83
CA LEU A 113 -3.38 2.84 -24.38
C LEU A 113 -2.84 1.72 -25.27
N GLY A 114 -3.22 0.45 -25.00
CA GLY A 114 -2.88 -0.70 -25.85
C GLY A 114 -3.61 -0.71 -27.19
N GLY A 115 -4.73 -0.01 -27.30
CA GLY A 115 -5.55 -0.02 -28.50
C GLY A 115 -4.89 0.69 -29.70
N ARG A 116 -5.37 0.38 -30.91
CA ARG A 116 -4.84 0.88 -32.20
C ARG A 116 -4.61 2.40 -32.24
N PHE A 117 -5.51 3.17 -31.64
CA PHE A 117 -5.47 4.65 -31.59
C PHE A 117 -5.14 5.19 -30.20
N GLY A 118 -4.64 4.34 -29.29
CA GLY A 118 -4.48 4.71 -27.88
C GLY A 118 -3.38 5.73 -27.61
N THR A 119 -2.32 5.71 -28.40
CA THR A 119 -1.08 6.46 -28.12
C THR A 119 -0.99 7.84 -28.78
N HIS A 120 -1.85 8.16 -29.78
CA HIS A 120 -1.69 9.39 -30.56
C HIS A 120 -1.92 10.67 -29.74
N GLU A 121 -2.82 10.63 -28.75
CA GLU A 121 -3.13 11.77 -27.89
C GLU A 121 -2.03 12.09 -26.85
N LEU A 122 -1.07 11.17 -26.66
CA LEU A 122 0.07 11.38 -25.76
C LEU A 122 1.10 12.37 -26.32
N GLN A 123 1.12 12.56 -27.64
CA GLN A 123 2.12 13.43 -28.27
C GLN A 123 2.00 14.87 -27.77
N GLY A 124 3.10 15.40 -27.24
CA GLY A 124 3.16 16.79 -26.76
C GLY A 124 2.50 17.01 -25.38
N LYS A 125 2.06 15.95 -24.70
CA LYS A 125 1.45 16.03 -23.37
C LYS A 125 2.48 15.77 -22.28
N LEU A 126 2.31 16.41 -21.11
CA LEU A 126 3.13 16.23 -19.92
C LEU A 126 2.63 15.07 -19.05
N ALA A 127 1.31 14.84 -19.05
CA ALA A 127 0.71 13.77 -18.28
C ALA A 127 -0.37 13.01 -19.06
N CYS A 128 -0.53 11.73 -18.70
CA CYS A 128 -1.67 10.90 -19.04
C CYS A 128 -2.36 10.50 -17.74
N ILE A 129 -3.53 11.08 -17.44
CA ILE A 129 -4.25 10.92 -16.18
C ILE A 129 -5.55 10.16 -16.42
N ASP A 130 -5.83 9.15 -15.60
CA ASP A 130 -7.12 8.46 -15.54
C ASP A 130 -7.59 8.38 -14.07
N ASP A 131 -8.70 9.02 -13.78
CA ASP A 131 -9.25 9.16 -12.42
C ASP A 131 -9.93 7.90 -11.90
N ASP A 132 -10.33 6.99 -12.78
CA ASP A 132 -11.08 5.78 -12.44
C ASP A 132 -10.68 4.61 -13.34
N LEU A 133 -9.47 4.11 -13.11
CA LEU A 133 -8.94 3.01 -13.88
C LEU A 133 -9.86 1.79 -13.81
N SER A 134 -10.28 1.32 -14.97
CA SER A 134 -11.12 0.14 -15.11
C SER A 134 -10.51 -1.10 -14.45
N SER A 135 -11.32 -1.89 -13.73
CA SER A 135 -10.94 -3.18 -13.18
C SER A 135 -10.75 -4.28 -14.24
N ARG A 136 -10.95 -3.96 -15.54
CA ARG A 136 -10.64 -4.88 -16.64
C ARG A 136 -9.19 -5.35 -16.56
N LYS A 137 -8.97 -6.63 -16.84
CA LYS A 137 -7.63 -7.22 -16.88
C LYS A 137 -6.72 -6.47 -17.86
N ILE A 138 -5.51 -6.19 -17.43
CA ILE A 138 -4.45 -5.63 -18.29
C ILE A 138 -3.94 -6.79 -19.16
N ASP A 139 -4.10 -6.66 -20.47
CA ASP A 139 -3.60 -7.61 -21.46
C ASP A 139 -2.13 -7.37 -21.84
N GLU A 140 -1.57 -8.23 -22.69
CA GLU A 140 -0.18 -8.15 -23.11
C GLU A 140 0.12 -6.86 -23.90
N GLU A 141 -0.85 -6.38 -24.68
CA GLU A 141 -0.70 -5.19 -25.52
C GLU A 141 -0.63 -3.92 -24.66
N SER A 142 -1.54 -3.78 -23.69
CA SER A 142 -1.54 -2.68 -22.73
C SER A 142 -0.29 -2.67 -21.85
N ALA A 143 0.13 -3.83 -21.31
CA ALA A 143 1.36 -3.97 -20.55
C ALA A 143 2.61 -3.67 -21.39
N GLY A 144 2.63 -4.14 -22.64
CA GLY A 144 3.70 -3.84 -23.61
C GLY A 144 3.79 -2.35 -23.93
N THR A 145 2.64 -1.70 -24.12
CA THR A 145 2.56 -0.26 -24.40
C THR A 145 3.06 0.55 -23.20
N LEU A 146 2.64 0.23 -21.97
CA LEU A 146 3.17 0.87 -20.76
C LEU A 146 4.70 0.78 -20.68
N LYS A 147 5.26 -0.41 -20.97
CA LYS A 147 6.71 -0.61 -20.95
C LYS A 147 7.45 0.25 -21.99
N LYS A 148 6.84 0.50 -23.14
CA LYS A 148 7.39 1.41 -24.17
C LYS A 148 7.25 2.87 -23.76
N LEU A 149 6.07 3.26 -23.24
CA LEU A 149 5.80 4.64 -22.78
C LEU A 149 6.81 5.11 -21.73
N THR A 150 7.10 4.23 -20.77
CA THR A 150 8.00 4.52 -19.65
C THR A 150 9.47 4.20 -19.93
N GLY A 151 9.79 3.62 -21.09
CA GLY A 151 11.13 3.13 -21.41
C GLY A 151 11.96 4.05 -22.31
N GLY A 152 11.50 5.27 -22.62
CA GLY A 152 12.20 6.22 -23.49
C GLY A 152 12.30 5.79 -24.96
N SER A 153 11.56 4.75 -25.38
CA SER A 153 11.53 4.27 -26.76
C SER A 153 10.62 5.12 -27.63
N ARG A 154 10.89 5.12 -28.96
CA ARG A 154 9.94 5.70 -29.90
C ARG A 154 8.67 4.87 -29.95
N ILE A 155 7.54 5.53 -29.94
CA ILE A 155 6.21 4.91 -29.92
C ILE A 155 5.51 5.19 -31.25
N GLY A 156 4.96 4.13 -31.86
CA GLY A 156 4.09 4.28 -33.02
C GLY A 156 2.72 4.81 -32.60
N ALA A 157 2.21 5.74 -33.38
CA ALA A 157 0.86 6.27 -33.24
C ALA A 157 0.15 6.26 -34.59
N GLU A 158 -1.16 6.01 -34.56
CA GLU A 158 -2.04 6.05 -35.71
C GLU A 158 -3.20 7.01 -35.43
N VAL A 159 -3.41 7.93 -36.35
CA VAL A 159 -4.55 8.86 -36.28
C VAL A 159 -5.69 8.29 -37.13
N LYS A 160 -6.91 8.28 -36.58
CA LYS A 160 -8.10 7.85 -37.31
C LYS A 160 -8.26 8.70 -38.59
N TYR A 161 -8.30 8.03 -39.74
CA TYR A 161 -8.31 8.66 -41.07
C TYR A 161 -7.03 9.45 -41.41
N GLY A 162 -5.95 9.28 -40.66
CA GLY A 162 -4.63 9.89 -40.87
C GLY A 162 -3.55 8.84 -41.15
N GLY A 163 -2.30 9.27 -41.03
CA GLY A 163 -1.13 8.42 -41.23
C GLY A 163 -0.61 7.82 -39.94
N HIS A 164 0.39 6.93 -40.11
CA HIS A 164 1.21 6.44 -38.99
C HIS A 164 2.43 7.36 -38.80
N TYR A 165 2.78 7.61 -37.56
CA TYR A 165 4.01 8.32 -37.22
C TYR A 165 4.62 7.76 -35.93
N ASN A 166 5.85 8.16 -35.63
CA ASN A 166 6.50 7.77 -34.39
C ASN A 166 6.97 9.03 -33.64
N PHE A 167 6.83 9.01 -32.32
CA PHE A 167 7.28 10.10 -31.45
C PHE A 167 7.97 9.55 -30.20
N TYR A 168 8.68 10.41 -29.48
CA TYR A 168 9.17 10.11 -28.13
C TYR A 168 8.13 10.57 -27.12
N ASN A 169 7.73 9.66 -26.22
CA ASN A 169 6.80 9.97 -25.17
C ASN A 169 7.50 10.62 -23.97
N TYR A 170 6.92 11.67 -23.45
CA TYR A 170 7.25 12.21 -22.13
C TYR A 170 5.99 12.43 -21.25
N ALA A 171 4.81 12.07 -21.74
CA ALA A 171 3.62 12.07 -20.90
C ALA A 171 3.74 11.01 -19.78
N THR A 172 3.75 11.47 -18.56
CA THR A 172 3.84 10.61 -17.37
C THR A 172 2.49 9.97 -17.09
N PRO A 173 2.38 8.62 -17.06
CA PRO A 173 1.14 7.93 -16.74
C PRO A 173 0.83 7.97 -15.24
N ILE A 174 -0.36 8.47 -14.89
CA ILE A 174 -0.90 8.49 -13.53
C ILE A 174 -2.32 7.95 -13.57
N PHE A 175 -2.57 6.89 -12.81
CA PHE A 175 -3.87 6.25 -12.74
C PHE A 175 -4.38 6.26 -11.31
N ALA A 176 -5.68 6.48 -11.12
CA ALA A 176 -6.34 6.26 -9.84
C ALA A 176 -7.25 5.04 -9.95
N ALA A 177 -7.20 4.17 -8.93
CA ALA A 177 -8.01 2.97 -8.88
C ALA A 177 -8.56 2.75 -7.48
N ASN A 178 -9.73 2.13 -7.42
CA ASN A 178 -10.27 1.60 -6.17
C ASN A 178 -9.76 0.16 -5.94
N GLU A 179 -9.63 -0.60 -7.02
CA GLU A 179 -9.12 -1.97 -7.05
C GLU A 179 -8.07 -2.08 -8.17
N LEU A 180 -6.96 -2.77 -7.90
CA LEU A 180 -5.99 -3.01 -8.96
C LEU A 180 -6.49 -4.08 -9.95
N PRO A 181 -6.41 -3.82 -11.26
CA PRO A 181 -6.73 -4.81 -12.25
C PRO A 181 -5.73 -5.97 -12.22
N ARG A 182 -6.18 -7.18 -12.52
CA ARG A 182 -5.29 -8.31 -12.76
C ARG A 182 -4.48 -8.06 -14.03
N THR A 183 -3.24 -8.51 -14.06
CA THR A 183 -2.38 -8.44 -15.25
C THR A 183 -2.02 -9.81 -15.77
N VAL A 184 -1.79 -9.92 -17.08
CA VAL A 184 -1.18 -11.12 -17.69
C VAL A 184 0.34 -11.09 -17.62
N ASP A 185 0.92 -9.89 -17.49
CA ASP A 185 2.36 -9.68 -17.45
C ASP A 185 2.88 -9.78 -16.02
N ASP A 186 3.54 -10.88 -15.68
CA ASP A 186 4.13 -11.13 -14.36
C ASP A 186 5.65 -10.95 -14.38
N THR A 187 6.18 -10.15 -15.31
CA THR A 187 7.62 -9.90 -15.43
C THR A 187 8.08 -8.75 -14.53
N ASP A 188 9.35 -8.76 -14.14
CA ASP A 188 10.01 -7.63 -13.48
C ASP A 188 9.91 -6.34 -14.31
N GLY A 189 9.90 -6.50 -15.65
CA GLY A 189 9.72 -5.41 -16.59
C GLY A 189 8.42 -4.63 -16.42
N PHE A 190 7.36 -5.25 -15.92
CA PHE A 190 6.10 -4.60 -15.59
C PHE A 190 6.15 -3.97 -14.20
N TYR A 191 6.49 -4.74 -13.18
CA TYR A 191 6.37 -4.30 -11.78
C TYR A 191 7.36 -3.19 -11.39
N ARG A 192 8.61 -3.21 -11.88
CA ARG A 192 9.62 -2.18 -11.57
C ARG A 192 9.23 -0.77 -12.00
N ARG A 193 8.21 -0.64 -12.85
CA ARG A 193 7.72 0.67 -13.36
C ARG A 193 6.70 1.32 -12.45
N TRP A 194 6.14 0.59 -11.51
CA TRP A 194 5.06 1.11 -10.69
C TRP A 194 5.55 1.70 -9.37
N ILE A 195 5.03 2.89 -9.09
CA ILE A 195 4.97 3.45 -7.75
C ILE A 195 3.50 3.50 -7.35
N LEU A 196 3.17 2.80 -6.26
CA LEU A 196 1.84 2.62 -5.74
C LEU A 196 1.71 3.48 -4.49
N VAL A 197 0.84 4.51 -4.52
CA VAL A 197 0.58 5.39 -3.39
C VAL A 197 -0.81 5.09 -2.83
N GLU A 198 -0.88 4.79 -1.55
CA GLU A 198 -2.13 4.49 -0.86
C GLU A 198 -2.77 5.73 -0.26
N PHE A 199 -4.10 5.83 -0.40
CA PHE A 199 -4.95 6.86 0.18
C PHE A 199 -5.90 6.17 1.16
N PRO A 200 -5.48 5.90 2.39
CA PRO A 200 -6.20 5.03 3.32
C PRO A 200 -7.42 5.71 3.95
N TYR A 201 -7.43 7.03 4.01
CA TYR A 201 -8.46 7.78 4.72
C TYR A 201 -9.76 7.88 3.94
N LYS A 202 -10.88 7.98 4.66
CA LYS A 202 -12.21 8.21 4.11
C LYS A 202 -12.77 9.51 4.65
N PHE A 203 -13.03 10.48 3.78
CA PHE A 203 -13.62 11.75 4.17
C PHE A 203 -15.14 11.65 4.21
N LYS A 204 -15.74 11.92 5.36
CA LYS A 204 -17.18 11.88 5.62
C LYS A 204 -17.64 13.22 6.18
N GLU A 205 -18.94 13.56 5.99
CA GLU A 205 -19.55 14.71 6.66
C GLU A 205 -19.58 14.54 8.19
N LYS A 206 -19.72 13.31 8.66
CA LYS A 206 -19.71 12.95 10.07
C LYS A 206 -18.84 11.68 10.24
N PRO A 207 -17.55 11.84 10.52
CA PRO A 207 -16.68 10.71 10.83
C PRO A 207 -17.07 10.06 12.15
N GLU A 208 -16.86 8.75 12.26
CA GLU A 208 -17.13 8.01 13.48
C GLU A 208 -16.07 8.36 14.55
N PRO A 209 -16.50 8.74 15.76
CA PRO A 209 -15.54 9.06 16.82
C PRO A 209 -14.65 7.86 17.14
N GLY A 210 -13.32 8.09 17.17
CA GLY A 210 -12.33 7.04 17.44
C GLY A 210 -11.92 6.20 16.22
N ASN A 211 -12.46 6.46 15.03
CA ASN A 211 -12.00 5.84 13.79
C ASN A 211 -10.95 6.73 13.10
N GLU A 212 -9.69 6.43 13.29
CA GLU A 212 -8.56 7.20 12.74
C GLU A 212 -8.50 7.20 11.21
N LEU A 213 -9.16 6.24 10.55
CA LEU A 213 -9.25 6.18 9.07
C LEU A 213 -10.36 7.08 8.50
N GLU A 214 -11.20 7.65 9.36
CA GLU A 214 -12.24 8.57 8.94
C GLU A 214 -11.89 10.00 9.32
N LYS A 215 -11.89 10.89 8.34
CA LYS A 215 -11.62 12.30 8.51
C LYS A 215 -12.82 13.17 8.14
N GLN A 216 -12.89 14.38 8.68
CA GLN A 216 -13.92 15.35 8.32
C GLN A 216 -13.75 15.75 6.85
N GLY A 217 -14.82 15.53 6.06
CA GLY A 217 -14.86 15.95 4.68
C GLY A 217 -15.17 17.43 4.53
N ARG A 218 -14.64 18.04 3.46
CA ARG A 218 -14.91 19.42 3.04
C ARG A 218 -15.59 19.42 1.67
N PRO A 219 -16.47 20.39 1.36
CA PRO A 219 -17.03 20.54 0.03
C PRO A 219 -15.93 20.70 -1.04
N LYS A 220 -16.08 20.01 -2.18
CA LYS A 220 -15.09 20.04 -3.27
C LYS A 220 -14.70 21.47 -3.65
N LYS A 221 -15.69 22.33 -3.84
CA LYS A 221 -15.45 23.69 -4.30
C LYS A 221 -14.63 24.49 -3.29
N GLU A 222 -15.00 24.43 -2.02
CA GLU A 222 -14.30 25.15 -0.95
C GLU A 222 -12.82 24.73 -0.86
N LEU A 223 -12.56 23.40 -0.85
CA LEU A 223 -11.20 22.89 -0.81
C LEU A 223 -10.39 23.31 -2.04
N MET A 224 -10.97 23.20 -3.25
CA MET A 224 -10.26 23.55 -4.48
C MET A 224 -10.06 25.06 -4.64
N ASP A 225 -11.01 25.89 -4.18
CA ASP A 225 -10.84 27.36 -4.18
C ASP A 225 -9.65 27.77 -3.27
N GLU A 226 -9.37 27.01 -2.21
CA GLU A 226 -8.26 27.23 -1.29
C GLU A 226 -6.92 26.70 -1.87
N ILE A 227 -6.82 25.41 -2.17
CA ILE A 227 -5.56 24.79 -2.58
C ILE A 227 -5.17 25.06 -4.04
N ALA A 228 -6.11 25.35 -4.93
CA ALA A 228 -5.82 25.65 -6.32
C ALA A 228 -5.86 27.17 -6.63
N CYS A 229 -5.79 28.01 -5.61
CA CYS A 229 -5.64 29.45 -5.82
C CYS A 229 -4.22 29.77 -6.35
N LYS A 230 -4.10 30.92 -6.96
CA LYS A 230 -2.85 31.33 -7.67
C LYS A 230 -1.61 31.24 -6.79
N ASP A 231 -1.68 31.78 -5.57
CA ASP A 231 -0.50 31.86 -4.69
C ASP A 231 -0.08 30.48 -4.20
N GLN A 232 -1.01 29.60 -3.87
CA GLN A 232 -0.74 28.21 -3.50
C GLN A 232 -0.12 27.41 -4.66
N LEU A 233 -0.63 27.59 -5.88
CA LEU A 233 -0.07 26.91 -7.06
C LEU A 233 1.33 27.41 -7.40
N GLU A 234 1.64 28.70 -7.27
CA GLU A 234 2.97 29.27 -7.47
C GLU A 234 3.97 28.71 -6.42
N GLY A 235 3.58 28.62 -5.15
CA GLY A 235 4.37 27.96 -4.10
C GLY A 235 4.54 26.45 -4.36
N PHE A 236 3.47 25.76 -4.76
CA PHE A 236 3.50 24.34 -5.08
C PHE A 236 4.40 24.03 -6.29
N LEU A 237 4.41 24.90 -7.31
CA LEU A 237 5.33 24.79 -8.43
C LEU A 237 6.79 24.81 -7.96
N TRP A 238 7.14 25.77 -7.10
CA TRP A 238 8.47 25.83 -6.52
C TRP A 238 8.83 24.55 -5.73
N TRP A 239 7.93 24.10 -4.87
CA TRP A 239 8.13 22.89 -4.08
C TRP A 239 8.21 21.63 -4.95
N ALA A 240 7.44 21.55 -6.04
CA ALA A 240 7.51 20.46 -7.03
C ALA A 240 8.82 20.47 -7.83
N ILE A 241 9.37 21.65 -8.16
CA ILE A 241 10.70 21.78 -8.80
C ILE A 241 11.79 21.20 -7.88
N GLU A 242 11.74 21.48 -6.58
CA GLU A 242 12.69 20.88 -5.63
C GLU A 242 12.51 19.33 -5.56
N GLY A 243 11.26 18.83 -5.61
CA GLY A 243 11.01 17.39 -5.71
C GLY A 243 11.58 16.77 -7.00
N LEU A 244 11.48 17.49 -8.13
CA LEU A 244 12.10 17.05 -9.38
C LEU A 244 13.63 17.00 -9.29
N LYS A 245 14.26 17.99 -8.64
CA LYS A 245 15.71 17.99 -8.42
C LYS A 245 16.13 16.78 -7.59
N ASP A 246 15.44 16.50 -6.48
CA ASP A 246 15.69 15.33 -5.65
C ASP A 246 15.69 14.03 -6.48
N VAL A 247 14.68 13.85 -7.34
CA VAL A 247 14.57 12.69 -8.23
C VAL A 247 15.67 12.61 -9.26
N LEU A 248 16.06 13.75 -9.86
CA LEU A 248 17.11 13.81 -10.88
C LEU A 248 18.51 13.55 -10.30
N GLU A 249 18.79 14.07 -9.10
CA GLU A 249 20.05 13.87 -8.40
C GLU A 249 20.21 12.40 -7.96
N ASN A 250 19.17 11.83 -7.39
CA ASN A 250 19.17 10.42 -6.93
C ASN A 250 19.05 9.43 -8.11
N SER A 251 18.64 9.89 -9.30
CA SER A 251 18.25 9.04 -10.43
C SER A 251 17.13 8.03 -10.09
N GLU A 252 16.39 8.30 -9.04
CA GLU A 252 15.28 7.49 -8.52
C GLU A 252 14.37 8.35 -7.63
N PHE A 253 13.12 7.94 -7.45
CA PHE A 253 12.23 8.52 -6.44
C PHE A 253 12.74 8.19 -5.04
N THR A 254 12.64 9.14 -4.11
CA THR A 254 13.16 9.00 -2.74
C THR A 254 12.63 7.73 -2.05
N HIS A 255 11.43 7.32 -2.39
CA HIS A 255 10.76 6.16 -1.80
C HIS A 255 10.24 5.17 -2.85
N ALA A 256 11.03 4.90 -3.88
CA ALA A 256 10.66 3.89 -4.87
C ALA A 256 10.65 2.48 -4.24
N PRO A 257 9.58 1.70 -4.44
CA PRO A 257 9.58 0.31 -4.00
C PRO A 257 10.51 -0.53 -4.85
N THR A 258 11.07 -1.58 -4.27
CA THR A 258 11.73 -2.63 -5.04
C THR A 258 10.73 -3.32 -5.98
N THR A 259 11.22 -3.99 -7.02
CA THR A 259 10.36 -4.74 -7.95
C THR A 259 9.52 -5.79 -7.23
N GLN A 260 10.10 -6.44 -6.22
CA GLN A 260 9.40 -7.46 -5.43
C GLN A 260 8.28 -6.84 -4.58
N GLU A 261 8.55 -5.75 -3.88
CA GLU A 261 7.53 -5.03 -3.10
C GLU A 261 6.37 -4.53 -3.98
N ALA A 262 6.69 -3.96 -5.15
CA ALA A 262 5.67 -3.53 -6.11
C ALA A 262 4.81 -4.71 -6.61
N ARG A 263 5.44 -5.88 -6.88
CA ARG A 263 4.74 -7.11 -7.27
C ARG A 263 3.83 -7.62 -6.15
N GLU A 264 4.34 -7.68 -4.92
CA GLU A 264 3.56 -8.16 -3.77
C GLU A 264 2.38 -7.25 -3.49
N LYS A 265 2.62 -5.94 -3.47
CA LYS A 265 1.56 -4.94 -3.29
C LYS A 265 0.52 -5.01 -4.42
N TRP A 266 0.95 -5.16 -5.67
CA TRP A 266 0.02 -5.34 -6.79
C TRP A 266 -0.86 -6.58 -6.60
N ARG A 267 -0.26 -7.73 -6.24
CA ARG A 267 -0.99 -8.98 -5.99
C ARG A 267 -1.94 -8.87 -4.80
N GLU A 268 -1.52 -8.18 -3.74
CA GLU A 268 -2.34 -7.92 -2.57
C GLU A 268 -3.64 -7.19 -2.92
N TYR A 269 -3.58 -6.20 -3.80
CA TYR A 269 -4.74 -5.40 -4.21
C TYR A 269 -5.50 -5.95 -5.42
N SER A 270 -4.91 -6.82 -6.22
CA SER A 270 -5.60 -7.41 -7.39
C SER A 270 -6.25 -8.75 -7.10
N VAL A 271 -5.73 -9.51 -6.12
CA VAL A 271 -6.23 -10.86 -5.76
C VAL A 271 -6.16 -11.09 -4.24
N PRO A 272 -6.79 -10.25 -3.42
CA PRO A 272 -6.61 -10.27 -1.97
C PRO A 272 -7.02 -11.61 -1.34
N LEU A 273 -8.04 -12.28 -1.83
CA LEU A 273 -8.44 -13.60 -1.33
C LEU A 273 -7.31 -14.63 -1.47
N THR A 274 -6.71 -14.72 -2.66
CA THR A 274 -5.61 -15.66 -2.93
C THR A 274 -4.38 -15.30 -2.10
N LYS A 275 -4.06 -13.99 -2.00
CA LYS A 275 -2.92 -13.52 -1.20
C LYS A 275 -3.13 -13.81 0.29
N PHE A 276 -4.32 -13.53 0.84
CA PHE A 276 -4.63 -13.86 2.23
C PHE A 276 -4.39 -15.33 2.51
N ILE A 277 -5.01 -16.20 1.71
CA ILE A 277 -4.94 -17.64 1.92
C ILE A 277 -3.49 -18.14 1.80
N SER A 278 -2.73 -17.71 0.80
CA SER A 278 -1.33 -18.12 0.63
C SER A 278 -0.37 -17.58 1.69
N THR A 279 -0.75 -16.51 2.39
CA THR A 279 0.12 -15.87 3.40
C THR A 279 -0.19 -16.33 4.81
N TYR A 280 -1.48 -16.50 5.14
CA TYR A 280 -1.93 -16.68 6.52
C TYR A 280 -2.57 -18.04 6.79
N VAL A 281 -2.73 -18.89 5.77
CA VAL A 281 -3.27 -20.26 5.94
C VAL A 281 -2.19 -21.26 5.57
N GLU A 282 -2.00 -22.26 6.40
CA GLU A 282 -1.01 -23.31 6.24
C GLU A 282 -1.68 -24.69 6.20
N GLN A 283 -0.98 -25.67 5.58
CA GLN A 283 -1.40 -27.05 5.66
C GLN A 283 -1.26 -27.55 7.09
N GLY A 284 -2.35 -27.99 7.66
CA GLY A 284 -2.39 -28.64 8.96
C GLY A 284 -2.59 -30.15 8.85
N THR A 285 -2.61 -30.84 10.00
CA THR A 285 -2.90 -32.26 10.11
C THR A 285 -4.36 -32.52 9.70
N THR A 286 -4.56 -33.31 8.67
CA THR A 286 -5.90 -33.71 8.24
C THR A 286 -6.48 -34.77 9.17
N ARG A 287 -7.81 -34.85 9.23
CA ARG A 287 -8.45 -35.90 10.01
C ARG A 287 -8.01 -37.30 9.59
N SER A 288 -7.83 -37.56 8.30
CA SER A 288 -7.37 -38.85 7.78
C SER A 288 -5.93 -39.20 8.15
N GLN A 289 -5.07 -38.17 8.39
CA GLN A 289 -3.73 -38.37 8.94
C GLN A 289 -3.81 -38.69 10.42
N ALA A 290 -4.55 -37.90 11.19
CA ALA A 290 -4.78 -38.16 12.62
C ALA A 290 -5.39 -39.56 12.87
N GLU A 291 -6.35 -39.99 12.04
CA GLU A 291 -6.96 -41.33 12.10
C GLU A 291 -5.96 -42.47 11.80
N ARG A 292 -4.90 -42.26 11.03
CA ARG A 292 -3.84 -43.24 10.75
C ARG A 292 -2.80 -43.32 11.86
N GLU A 293 -2.59 -42.22 12.56
CA GLU A 293 -1.61 -42.08 13.63
C GLU A 293 -2.19 -42.50 14.98
N ALA A 294 -3.53 -42.60 15.07
CA ALA A 294 -4.23 -43.07 16.24
C ALA A 294 -3.99 -44.58 16.48
N SER A 295 -3.66 -44.96 17.70
CA SER A 295 -3.67 -46.36 18.11
C SER A 295 -5.10 -46.93 18.15
N GLU A 296 -5.28 -48.25 17.97
CA GLU A 296 -6.60 -48.92 17.91
C GLU A 296 -7.48 -48.72 19.16
N GLU A 297 -6.92 -48.24 20.28
CA GLU A 297 -7.61 -48.06 21.56
C GLU A 297 -8.06 -46.62 21.85
N GLU A 298 -7.69 -45.62 20.99
CA GLU A 298 -7.98 -44.21 21.25
C GLU A 298 -9.08 -43.67 20.33
N ASP A 299 -10.06 -43.00 20.95
CA ASP A 299 -11.16 -42.37 20.18
C ASP A 299 -10.60 -41.23 19.31
N VAL A 300 -10.71 -41.34 17.99
CA VAL A 300 -10.28 -40.36 16.99
C VAL A 300 -10.79 -38.94 17.29
N ARG A 301 -11.78 -38.78 18.15
CA ARG A 301 -12.31 -37.49 18.60
C ARG A 301 -11.35 -36.71 19.51
N ASP A 302 -10.42 -37.40 20.17
CA ASP A 302 -9.39 -36.79 21.04
C ASP A 302 -8.07 -36.55 20.33
N TYR A 303 -7.91 -37.05 19.08
CA TYR A 303 -6.74 -36.82 18.26
C TYR A 303 -6.81 -35.48 17.54
N GLY A 304 -5.75 -34.69 17.75
CA GLY A 304 -5.61 -33.34 17.27
C GLY A 304 -5.46 -33.22 15.76
N TYR A 305 -6.54 -33.17 14.99
CA TYR A 305 -6.47 -32.62 13.65
C TYR A 305 -6.70 -31.12 13.68
N ASP A 306 -6.02 -30.40 12.79
CA ASP A 306 -6.11 -28.96 12.71
C ASP A 306 -7.40 -28.53 12.00
N TYR A 307 -7.98 -27.43 12.46
CA TYR A 307 -9.18 -26.86 11.86
C TYR A 307 -9.30 -25.37 12.14
N VAL A 308 -10.02 -24.68 11.24
CA VAL A 308 -10.42 -23.27 11.42
C VAL A 308 -11.95 -23.19 11.30
N ARG A 309 -12.59 -22.43 12.19
CA ARG A 309 -14.05 -22.18 12.11
C ARG A 309 -14.40 -21.44 10.83
N LYS A 310 -15.47 -21.87 10.15
CA LYS A 310 -15.88 -21.26 8.86
C LYS A 310 -16.30 -19.81 9.03
N ASP A 311 -17.14 -19.51 10.01
CA ASP A 311 -17.63 -18.17 10.29
C ASP A 311 -16.49 -17.19 10.58
N PHE A 312 -15.53 -17.60 11.40
CA PHE A 312 -14.35 -16.82 11.72
C PHE A 312 -13.48 -16.55 10.50
N LEU A 313 -13.08 -17.59 9.74
CA LEU A 313 -12.25 -17.44 8.56
C LEU A 313 -12.94 -16.57 7.49
N GLU A 314 -14.25 -16.78 7.27
CA GLU A 314 -15.07 -16.00 6.35
C GLU A 314 -15.10 -14.51 6.74
N GLN A 315 -15.18 -14.21 8.03
CA GLN A 315 -15.17 -12.83 8.54
C GLN A 315 -13.81 -12.18 8.33
N VAL A 316 -12.73 -12.80 8.79
CA VAL A 316 -11.36 -12.24 8.67
C VAL A 316 -10.98 -12.04 7.21
N ILE A 317 -11.25 -13.01 6.32
CA ILE A 317 -11.04 -12.85 4.88
C ILE A 317 -11.89 -11.72 4.32
N GLY A 318 -13.14 -11.60 4.77
CA GLY A 318 -14.03 -10.52 4.36
C GLY A 318 -13.46 -9.16 4.70
N ASP A 319 -13.03 -8.97 5.92
CA ASP A 319 -12.44 -7.71 6.42
C ASP A 319 -11.12 -7.39 5.70
N TYR A 320 -10.29 -8.40 5.48
CA TYR A 320 -9.05 -8.25 4.70
C TYR A 320 -9.30 -7.80 3.25
N CYS A 321 -10.29 -8.41 2.58
CA CYS A 321 -10.67 -8.04 1.21
C CYS A 321 -11.27 -6.63 1.17
N GLU A 322 -12.14 -6.29 2.12
CA GLU A 322 -12.76 -4.96 2.20
C GLU A 322 -11.71 -3.86 2.47
N ALA A 323 -10.73 -4.12 3.32
CA ALA A 323 -9.63 -3.20 3.56
C ALA A 323 -8.86 -2.87 2.27
N ARG A 324 -8.85 -3.78 1.28
CA ARG A 324 -8.20 -3.63 -0.04
C ARG A 324 -9.18 -3.30 -1.17
N SER A 325 -10.31 -2.69 -0.83
CA SER A 325 -11.34 -2.23 -1.76
C SER A 325 -12.09 -3.32 -2.53
N HIS A 326 -11.91 -4.60 -2.16
CA HIS A 326 -12.67 -5.70 -2.75
C HIS A 326 -13.96 -5.98 -1.96
N SER A 327 -14.97 -6.49 -2.66
CA SER A 327 -16.17 -7.02 -2.02
C SER A 327 -15.83 -8.28 -1.22
N ARG A 328 -16.60 -8.53 -0.15
CA ARG A 328 -16.47 -9.79 0.61
C ARG A 328 -16.62 -10.99 -0.33
N PRO A 329 -15.67 -11.91 -0.35
CA PRO A 329 -15.78 -13.09 -1.18
C PRO A 329 -16.90 -14.01 -0.68
N SER A 330 -17.56 -14.69 -1.62
CA SER A 330 -18.58 -15.66 -1.23
C SER A 330 -17.94 -16.88 -0.56
N LYS A 331 -18.68 -17.55 0.33
CA LYS A 331 -18.27 -18.81 0.97
C LYS A 331 -17.75 -19.83 -0.04
N LYS A 332 -18.39 -19.90 -1.22
CA LYS A 332 -17.99 -20.80 -2.31
C LYS A 332 -16.63 -20.41 -2.90
N ALA A 333 -16.34 -19.12 -3.02
CA ALA A 333 -15.06 -18.63 -3.51
C ALA A 333 -13.94 -18.96 -2.52
N ILE A 334 -14.15 -18.75 -1.21
CA ILE A 334 -13.20 -19.08 -0.14
C ILE A 334 -12.92 -20.58 -0.16
N THR A 335 -13.97 -21.41 -0.14
CA THR A 335 -13.83 -22.88 -0.17
C THR A 335 -13.02 -23.33 -1.40
N ARG A 336 -13.35 -22.81 -2.60
CA ARG A 336 -12.64 -23.16 -3.83
C ARG A 336 -11.16 -22.77 -3.80
N GLU A 337 -10.83 -21.63 -3.24
CA GLU A 337 -9.44 -21.17 -3.16
C GLU A 337 -8.64 -21.98 -2.14
N LEU A 338 -9.26 -22.36 -1.00
CA LEU A 338 -8.65 -23.28 -0.04
C LEU A 338 -8.38 -24.66 -0.64
N GLU A 339 -9.36 -25.26 -1.35
CA GLU A 339 -9.23 -26.56 -2.02
C GLU A 339 -8.15 -26.57 -3.11
N LYS A 340 -7.87 -25.42 -3.71
CA LYS A 340 -6.84 -25.26 -4.71
C LYS A 340 -5.42 -25.28 -4.13
N GLN A 341 -5.24 -24.77 -2.91
CA GLN A 341 -3.94 -24.60 -2.27
C GLN A 341 -3.62 -25.68 -1.24
N PHE A 342 -4.65 -26.26 -0.60
CA PHE A 342 -4.50 -27.20 0.52
C PHE A 342 -5.40 -28.43 0.42
N TYR A 343 -5.00 -29.49 1.12
CA TYR A 343 -5.85 -30.64 1.37
C TYR A 343 -6.82 -30.30 2.51
N VAL A 344 -7.98 -29.75 2.18
CA VAL A 344 -8.96 -29.27 3.16
C VAL A 344 -10.25 -30.05 3.16
N GLY A 345 -10.74 -30.41 4.34
CA GLY A 345 -12.07 -31.02 4.51
C GLY A 345 -13.15 -29.92 4.51
N THR A 346 -13.85 -29.78 3.37
CA THR A 346 -14.87 -28.73 3.17
C THR A 346 -16.30 -29.16 3.41
N LYS A 347 -16.60 -30.48 3.49
CA LYS A 347 -17.92 -30.96 3.86
C LYS A 347 -18.19 -30.57 5.31
N SER A 348 -19.41 -30.05 5.57
CA SER A 348 -19.87 -29.56 6.87
C SER A 348 -19.60 -30.58 7.99
N ARG A 349 -18.39 -30.54 8.52
CA ARG A 349 -18.04 -31.33 9.70
C ARG A 349 -18.20 -30.38 10.86
N THR A 350 -19.02 -30.81 11.79
CA THR A 350 -19.24 -30.10 13.04
C THR A 350 -18.34 -30.69 14.10
N ARG A 351 -17.69 -29.85 14.90
CA ARG A 351 -16.98 -30.23 16.10
C ARG A 351 -17.81 -29.78 17.29
N LYS A 352 -17.87 -30.57 18.35
CA LYS A 352 -18.41 -30.14 19.63
C LYS A 352 -17.41 -29.17 20.28
N GLU A 353 -17.88 -27.99 20.62
CA GLU A 353 -17.15 -27.05 21.50
C GLU A 353 -17.51 -27.30 22.97
N PRO A 354 -16.76 -26.70 23.95
CA PRO A 354 -17.00 -26.91 25.36
C PRO A 354 -18.46 -26.70 25.82
N GLU A 355 -19.24 -25.92 25.07
CA GLU A 355 -20.66 -25.65 25.31
C GLU A 355 -21.62 -26.62 24.57
N ASP A 356 -21.11 -27.73 24.07
CA ASP A 356 -21.87 -28.78 23.34
C ASP A 356 -22.49 -28.32 21.99
N LYS A 357 -22.10 -27.13 21.47
CA LYS A 357 -22.55 -26.64 20.18
C LYS A 357 -21.70 -27.24 19.04
N GLN A 358 -22.38 -27.66 17.99
CA GLN A 358 -21.74 -28.10 16.77
C GLN A 358 -21.50 -26.87 15.85
N VAL A 359 -20.25 -26.62 15.45
CA VAL A 359 -19.90 -25.51 14.56
C VAL A 359 -19.29 -26.02 13.25
N PRO A 360 -19.60 -25.36 12.13
CA PRO A 360 -18.98 -25.70 10.84
C PRO A 360 -17.49 -25.31 10.84
N VAL A 361 -16.62 -26.22 10.34
CA VAL A 361 -15.18 -25.99 10.27
C VAL A 361 -14.60 -26.33 8.90
N TYR A 362 -13.46 -25.74 8.57
CA TYR A 362 -12.51 -26.23 7.57
C TYR A 362 -11.45 -27.04 8.31
N SER A 363 -11.33 -28.34 8.02
CA SER A 363 -10.36 -29.24 8.66
C SER A 363 -9.12 -29.44 7.78
N GLY A 364 -7.97 -29.69 8.41
CA GLY A 364 -6.70 -29.91 7.72
C GLY A 364 -5.95 -28.64 7.39
N ILE A 365 -6.31 -27.50 7.99
CA ILE A 365 -5.61 -26.22 7.84
C ILE A 365 -5.39 -25.57 9.20
N LYS A 366 -4.29 -24.82 9.27
CA LYS A 366 -3.97 -23.88 10.36
C LYS A 366 -4.02 -22.46 9.82
N MET A 367 -4.18 -21.51 10.72
CA MET A 367 -4.07 -20.09 10.39
C MET A 367 -2.92 -19.52 11.21
N SER A 368 -1.90 -19.01 10.51
CA SER A 368 -0.88 -18.19 11.12
C SER A 368 -1.43 -16.78 11.35
N TYR A 369 -1.14 -16.20 12.51
CA TYR A 369 -1.61 -14.85 12.83
C TYR A 369 -1.04 -13.85 11.85
N PRO A 370 -1.85 -13.00 11.21
CA PRO A 370 -1.31 -11.78 10.64
C PRO A 370 -0.76 -10.94 11.79
N ASP A 371 0.51 -10.58 11.72
CA ASP A 371 1.11 -9.62 12.63
C ASP A 371 0.25 -8.33 12.56
N VAL A 372 -0.34 -7.92 13.67
CA VAL A 372 -1.43 -6.90 13.72
C VAL A 372 -0.89 -5.48 13.48
N GLY A 373 0.38 -5.35 13.06
CA GLY A 373 1.05 -4.08 12.78
C GLY A 373 0.54 -3.28 11.58
N GLY A 374 -0.51 -3.72 10.87
CA GLY A 374 -0.98 -3.05 9.64
C GLY A 374 -2.48 -2.92 9.43
N CYS A 375 -3.33 -3.45 10.32
CA CYS A 375 -4.78 -3.35 10.20
C CYS A 375 -5.37 -2.64 11.43
N ALA A 376 -5.40 -1.30 11.40
CA ALA A 376 -6.23 -0.53 12.32
C ALA A 376 -7.70 -0.99 12.17
N GLY A 377 -8.18 -1.76 13.13
CA GLY A 377 -9.55 -2.32 13.14
C GLY A 377 -9.68 -3.71 13.76
N VAL A 378 -8.57 -4.40 14.06
CA VAL A 378 -8.58 -5.78 14.61
C VAL A 378 -8.19 -5.83 16.10
N GLN A 379 -8.05 -4.70 16.78
CA GLN A 379 -7.71 -4.68 18.22
C GLN A 379 -8.72 -5.37 19.16
N THR A 380 -9.89 -5.75 18.67
CA THR A 380 -10.92 -6.44 19.48
C THR A 380 -10.94 -7.97 19.33
N TYR A 381 -10.06 -8.55 18.51
CA TYR A 381 -10.13 -9.98 18.16
C TYR A 381 -9.08 -10.88 18.82
N SER A 382 -8.12 -10.34 19.58
CA SER A 382 -7.07 -11.18 20.20
C SER A 382 -7.61 -12.22 21.19
N GLU A 383 -8.63 -11.88 21.97
CA GLU A 383 -9.24 -12.82 22.93
C GLU A 383 -10.15 -13.86 22.25
N THR A 384 -10.83 -13.48 21.15
CA THR A 384 -11.73 -14.39 20.43
C THR A 384 -10.98 -15.37 19.52
N ILE A 385 -9.79 -14.97 19.03
CA ILE A 385 -8.95 -15.79 18.17
C ILE A 385 -8.32 -16.97 18.92
N ALA A 386 -7.93 -16.77 20.18
CA ALA A 386 -7.40 -17.84 21.03
C ALA A 386 -8.39 -19.01 21.22
N CYS A 387 -9.70 -18.75 21.20
CA CYS A 387 -10.75 -19.77 21.30
C CYS A 387 -11.09 -20.47 19.97
N ALA A 388 -10.68 -19.92 18.82
CA ALA A 388 -11.07 -20.45 17.50
C ALA A 388 -10.09 -21.49 16.93
N CYS A 389 -8.82 -21.47 17.35
CA CYS A 389 -7.85 -22.53 17.03
C CYS A 389 -7.80 -23.54 18.17
N GLY A 390 -8.49 -24.66 18.00
CA GLY A 390 -8.80 -25.61 19.06
C GLY A 390 -7.65 -26.40 19.67
N HIS A 391 -6.40 -25.99 19.60
CA HIS A 391 -5.27 -26.74 20.20
C HIS A 391 -4.17 -25.93 20.88
N ALA A 392 -4.03 -24.65 20.64
CA ALA A 392 -2.98 -23.87 21.30
C ALA A 392 -3.30 -23.49 22.76
N CYS A 393 -4.57 -23.67 23.21
CA CYS A 393 -5.01 -23.21 24.53
C CYS A 393 -5.18 -24.30 25.60
N VAL A 394 -4.98 -25.60 25.29
CA VAL A 394 -5.30 -26.68 26.24
C VAL A 394 -4.12 -27.09 27.13
N ASN A 395 -2.90 -26.67 26.86
CA ASN A 395 -1.73 -27.10 27.63
C ASN A 395 -1.15 -26.11 28.65
N ASN A 396 -1.72 -24.91 28.85
CA ASN A 396 -1.18 -23.97 29.84
C ASN A 396 -2.22 -23.41 30.84
N SER A 397 -3.31 -24.12 31.14
CA SER A 397 -4.22 -23.74 32.22
C SER A 397 -4.01 -24.60 33.48
N LYS A 398 -2.87 -24.46 34.10
CA LYS A 398 -2.71 -24.70 35.57
C LYS A 398 -1.56 -23.79 36.05
N GLN A 399 -1.89 -22.53 36.28
CA GLN A 399 -1.41 -21.77 37.45
C GLN A 399 -1.97 -20.35 37.43
N SER A 400 -2.74 -20.08 38.44
CA SER A 400 -3.04 -18.82 39.13
C SER A 400 -3.34 -17.54 38.35
N VAL A 401 -4.61 -17.19 38.43
CA VAL A 401 -5.20 -15.86 38.31
C VAL A 401 -4.45 -14.84 39.18
N HIS A 402 -3.89 -13.80 38.53
CA HIS A 402 -3.80 -12.48 39.11
C HIS A 402 -4.30 -11.45 38.11
N THR A 403 -5.39 -10.83 38.47
CA THR A 403 -6.00 -9.67 37.79
C THR A 403 -5.09 -8.45 37.92
N GLY A 404 -4.60 -7.94 36.79
CA GLY A 404 -3.94 -6.64 36.70
C GLY A 404 -4.37 -5.96 35.39
N THR A 405 -5.02 -4.86 35.52
CA THR A 405 -5.52 -3.96 34.47
C THR A 405 -4.38 -3.21 33.79
N GLY A 406 -4.34 -3.17 32.46
CA GLY A 406 -3.49 -2.29 31.66
C GLY A 406 -2.56 -3.11 30.75
N GLY A 407 -2.81 -3.09 29.43
CA GLY A 407 -1.97 -3.80 28.47
C GLY A 407 -0.68 -3.04 28.18
N ASP A 408 0.37 -3.31 28.93
CA ASP A 408 1.70 -2.80 28.63
C ASP A 408 2.34 -3.61 27.49
N SER A 409 2.97 -2.92 26.54
CA SER A 409 3.68 -3.58 25.43
C SER A 409 4.88 -4.36 25.99
N LEU A 410 5.34 -5.41 25.30
CA LEU A 410 6.53 -6.18 25.70
C LEU A 410 7.76 -5.27 25.91
N SER A 411 7.91 -4.22 25.09
CA SER A 411 8.96 -3.22 25.25
C SER A 411 8.85 -2.44 26.57
N THR A 412 7.64 -2.15 27.04
CA THR A 412 7.41 -1.52 28.34
C THR A 412 7.77 -2.45 29.50
N LEU A 413 7.37 -3.74 29.39
CA LEU A 413 7.70 -4.76 30.39
C LEU A 413 9.20 -5.04 30.47
N VAL A 414 9.89 -5.10 29.32
CA VAL A 414 11.36 -5.23 29.27
C VAL A 414 12.05 -4.03 29.91
N LYS A 415 11.58 -2.81 29.66
CA LYS A 415 12.12 -1.58 30.31
C LYS A 415 11.88 -1.57 31.81
N GLU A 416 10.69 -1.95 32.29
CA GLU A 416 10.41 -2.04 33.72
C GLU A 416 11.33 -3.05 34.42
N LYS A 417 11.63 -4.17 33.77
CA LYS A 417 12.57 -5.17 34.30
C LYS A 417 14.01 -4.68 34.27
N ALA A 418 14.37 -3.87 33.28
CA ALA A 418 15.72 -3.34 33.08
C ALA A 418 15.99 -1.98 33.81
N GLU A 419 15.12 -1.53 34.75
CA GLU A 419 15.37 -0.33 35.57
C GLU A 419 16.67 -0.47 36.37
N ASP A 420 16.98 -1.65 36.88
CA ASP A 420 18.28 -2.02 37.44
C ASP A 420 19.06 -2.86 36.41
N GLU A 421 20.37 -3.00 36.62
CA GLU A 421 21.22 -3.88 35.78
C GLU A 421 20.77 -5.34 35.96
N ILE A 422 20.31 -5.98 34.88
CA ILE A 422 19.74 -7.33 34.88
C ILE A 422 20.30 -8.15 33.70
N GLU A 423 20.48 -9.45 33.88
CA GLU A 423 20.81 -10.35 32.77
C GLU A 423 19.61 -10.54 31.86
N VAL A 424 19.84 -10.55 30.53
CA VAL A 424 18.77 -10.76 29.53
C VAL A 424 18.06 -12.09 29.77
N GLN A 425 18.77 -13.11 30.22
CA GLN A 425 18.24 -14.43 30.56
C GLN A 425 17.22 -14.38 31.70
N ASP A 426 17.44 -13.53 32.72
CA ASP A 426 16.51 -13.35 33.84
C ASP A 426 15.23 -12.63 33.37
N ILE A 427 15.34 -11.70 32.38
CA ILE A 427 14.17 -11.06 31.75
C ILE A 427 13.35 -12.10 30.98
N VAL A 428 14.02 -13.02 30.26
CA VAL A 428 13.37 -14.12 29.52
C VAL A 428 12.61 -15.05 30.47
N GLU A 429 13.23 -15.41 31.63
CA GLU A 429 12.60 -16.29 32.62
C GLU A 429 11.41 -15.64 33.34
N ASP A 430 11.46 -14.32 33.55
CA ASP A 430 10.43 -13.57 34.29
C ASP A 430 9.22 -13.14 33.40
N LEU A 431 9.44 -13.04 32.09
CA LEU A 431 8.39 -12.68 31.15
C LEU A 431 7.88 -13.93 30.43
N ASP A 432 6.59 -14.13 30.40
CA ASP A 432 5.93 -15.29 29.72
C ASP A 432 5.92 -15.14 28.19
N PHE A 433 7.11 -14.87 27.61
CA PHE A 433 7.33 -14.71 26.17
C PHE A 433 8.46 -15.65 25.71
N SER A 434 8.52 -15.94 24.39
CA SER A 434 9.62 -16.75 23.85
C SER A 434 10.94 -16.00 23.93
N GLU A 435 12.03 -16.71 24.25
CA GLU A 435 13.39 -16.20 24.32
C GLU A 435 13.75 -15.34 23.10
N GLU A 436 13.55 -15.86 21.88
CA GLU A 436 13.80 -15.18 20.62
C GLU A 436 13.07 -13.82 20.49
N ARG A 437 11.87 -13.72 21.07
CA ARG A 437 11.06 -12.50 21.02
C ARG A 437 11.49 -11.46 22.06
N VAL A 438 11.92 -11.89 23.23
CA VAL A 438 12.48 -11.01 24.25
C VAL A 438 13.82 -10.47 23.76
N GLU A 439 14.70 -11.31 23.21
CA GLU A 439 15.98 -10.90 22.63
C GLU A 439 15.80 -9.87 21.48
N GLN A 440 14.88 -10.10 20.55
CA GLN A 440 14.59 -9.14 19.48
C GLN A 440 14.13 -7.76 20.01
N VAL A 441 13.36 -7.74 21.08
CA VAL A 441 12.91 -6.47 21.68
C VAL A 441 14.04 -5.79 22.44
N VAL A 442 14.88 -6.56 23.13
CA VAL A 442 16.09 -6.05 23.79
C VAL A 442 17.04 -5.44 22.76
N ASP A 443 17.33 -6.14 21.66
CA ASP A 443 18.20 -5.63 20.58
C ASP A 443 17.62 -4.35 19.96
N SER A 444 16.32 -4.28 19.71
CA SER A 444 15.67 -3.07 19.22
C SER A 444 15.80 -1.89 20.19
N LEU A 445 15.62 -2.12 21.48
CA LEU A 445 15.75 -1.07 22.51
C LEU A 445 17.21 -0.64 22.72
N LEU A 446 18.19 -1.51 22.48
CA LEU A 446 19.61 -1.17 22.47
C LEU A 446 19.96 -0.30 21.24
N ASP A 447 19.47 -0.69 20.05
CA ASP A 447 19.68 0.06 18.80
C ASP A 447 19.03 1.46 18.85
N ASP A 448 17.85 1.57 19.48
CA ASP A 448 17.14 2.84 19.68
C ASP A 448 17.77 3.72 20.80
N GLY A 449 18.73 3.18 21.55
CA GLY A 449 19.40 3.89 22.63
C GLY A 449 18.53 4.06 23.89
N GLU A 450 17.50 3.24 24.05
CA GLU A 450 16.63 3.25 25.23
C GLU A 450 17.14 2.30 26.35
N LEU A 451 17.92 1.29 25.96
CA LEU A 451 18.73 0.46 26.84
C LEU A 451 20.22 0.65 26.54
N PHE A 452 21.08 0.27 27.46
CA PHE A 452 22.51 0.08 27.21
C PHE A 452 22.99 -1.19 27.89
N GLU A 453 24.10 -1.75 27.41
CA GLU A 453 24.71 -2.97 27.91
C GLU A 453 25.94 -2.63 28.78
N PRO A 454 25.79 -2.57 30.11
CA PRO A 454 26.88 -2.24 31.02
C PRO A 454 27.97 -3.34 31.08
N SER A 455 27.58 -4.59 30.88
CA SER A 455 28.48 -5.75 30.74
C SER A 455 27.85 -6.78 29.79
N PRO A 456 28.64 -7.64 29.10
CA PRO A 456 28.10 -8.58 28.12
C PRO A 456 26.96 -9.43 28.69
N GLY A 457 25.80 -9.36 28.04
CA GLY A 457 24.58 -10.09 28.42
C GLY A 457 23.72 -9.44 29.49
N THR A 458 24.07 -8.23 29.99
CA THR A 458 23.22 -7.46 30.91
C THR A 458 22.71 -6.20 30.25
N VAL A 459 21.49 -5.75 30.61
CA VAL A 459 20.88 -4.54 30.07
C VAL A 459 20.36 -3.63 31.17
N LYS A 460 20.33 -2.34 30.89
CA LYS A 460 19.80 -1.31 31.79
C LYS A 460 19.19 -0.16 31.01
N VAL A 461 18.10 0.43 31.52
CA VAL A 461 17.47 1.61 30.93
C VAL A 461 18.40 2.82 30.96
N MET A 462 18.51 3.51 29.85
CA MET A 462 19.18 4.81 29.78
C MET A 462 18.29 5.88 30.43
N ASN A 463 18.76 6.46 31.54
CA ASN A 463 18.12 7.59 32.25
C ASN A 463 18.44 8.92 31.58
#